data_c820f4fcad9fcf0a678e33c513cf5bc7
#
_entry.id   c820f4fcad9fcf0a678e33c513cf5bc7
#
_cell.length_a   1.000
_cell.length_b   1.000
_cell.length_c   1.000
_cell.angle_alpha   90.00
_cell.angle_beta   90.00
_cell.angle_gamma   90.00
#
_symmetry.space_group_name_H-M   'P 1'
#
loop_
_entity.id
_entity.type
_entity.pdbx_description
1 polymer ?
#
loop_
_entity_poly.entity_id
_entity_poly.type
_entity_poly.pdbx_seq_one_letter_code
_entity_poly.pdbx_strand_id
1 'polypeptide(L)'
;MEDLSWYQYAIIGLTFVWSGFVRSGLGFGGAVLALPFLLLVVNDPLIFLPLIAMHLIFFSTLIMIQSTRNQAPEQLKTINWAYLKRSMAIMIVPKIAGVIGLLTLPPVIMSTIIFFIVIAYAVGYIINRPIQIKTKLQEYGFLGLGAYVSGTSLTGAPLIVPVVAARVEKHELRNTLFVLWWILTLIKLISFVIAGIDLQLIHHLWLLPCAFVGHVLGNRMHSYLVEQETPTFFRVLGIALVIVSLAGLLKSFVFG
;
A
#
# COMPACT_ATOMS: atom_id res chain seq x y z
N MET A 1 16.00 10.26 10.16
CA MET A 1 16.74 9.02 9.81
C MET A 1 18.28 9.16 9.92
N GLU A 2 18.78 10.29 10.39
CA GLU A 2 20.23 10.60 10.36
C GLU A 2 21.10 9.76 11.33
N ASP A 3 20.51 9.23 12.41
CA ASP A 3 21.23 8.47 13.45
C ASP A 3 21.10 6.94 13.33
N LEU A 4 20.77 6.43 12.14
CA LEU A 4 20.62 5.00 11.93
C LEU A 4 21.98 4.32 11.68
N SER A 5 22.13 3.10 12.20
CA SER A 5 23.29 2.26 11.90
C SER A 5 23.29 1.76 10.45
N TRP A 6 24.46 1.42 9.91
CA TRP A 6 24.59 0.95 8.52
C TRP A 6 23.69 -0.26 8.18
N TYR A 7 23.49 -1.18 9.13
CA TYR A 7 22.62 -2.35 8.93
C TYR A 7 21.13 -1.97 8.86
N GLN A 8 20.70 -0.92 9.57
CA GLN A 8 19.34 -0.39 9.49
C GLN A 8 19.07 0.21 8.11
N TYR A 9 20.02 0.98 7.56
CA TYR A 9 19.95 1.46 6.17
C TYR A 9 19.86 0.31 5.18
N ALA A 10 20.65 -0.76 5.35
CA ALA A 10 20.62 -1.94 4.49
C ALA A 10 19.23 -2.64 4.53
N ILE A 11 18.65 -2.83 5.73
CA ILE A 11 17.31 -3.43 5.90
C ILE A 11 16.24 -2.55 5.24
N ILE A 12 16.31 -1.23 5.42
CA ILE A 12 15.38 -0.28 4.80
C ILE A 12 15.48 -0.38 3.27
N GLY A 13 16.69 -0.35 2.71
CA GLY A 13 16.93 -0.48 1.28
C GLY A 13 16.37 -1.78 0.70
N LEU A 14 16.66 -2.92 1.33
CA LEU A 14 16.11 -4.23 0.94
C LEU A 14 14.57 -4.27 1.02
N THR A 15 14.00 -3.63 2.05
CA THR A 15 12.53 -3.54 2.19
C THR A 15 11.93 -2.69 1.06
N PHE A 16 12.61 -1.64 0.58
CA PHE A 16 12.15 -0.87 -0.58
C PHE A 16 12.31 -1.64 -1.90
N VAL A 17 13.35 -2.47 -2.08
CA VAL A 17 13.44 -3.43 -3.20
C VAL A 17 12.24 -4.38 -3.17
N TRP A 18 11.96 -4.97 -2.01
CA TRP A 18 10.80 -5.85 -1.80
C TRP A 18 9.47 -5.12 -2.08
N SER A 19 9.29 -3.91 -1.57
CA SER A 19 8.09 -3.09 -1.82
C SER A 19 7.88 -2.82 -3.31
N GLY A 20 8.95 -2.50 -4.04
CA GLY A 20 8.93 -2.29 -5.49
C GLY A 20 8.55 -3.55 -6.26
N PHE A 21 9.14 -4.69 -5.87
CA PHE A 21 8.85 -6.00 -6.45
C PHE A 21 7.37 -6.39 -6.28
N VAL A 22 6.87 -6.35 -5.05
CA VAL A 22 5.48 -6.73 -4.73
C VAL A 22 4.48 -5.83 -5.45
N ARG A 23 4.68 -4.50 -5.38
CA ARG A 23 3.78 -3.55 -6.04
C ARG A 23 3.69 -3.79 -7.54
N SER A 24 4.80 -4.04 -8.20
CA SER A 24 4.84 -4.18 -9.66
C SER A 24 4.45 -5.59 -10.10
N GLY A 25 4.79 -6.60 -9.32
CA GLY A 25 4.46 -8.00 -9.59
C GLY A 25 2.98 -8.31 -9.34
N LEU A 26 2.43 -7.89 -8.21
CA LEU A 26 1.02 -8.16 -7.83
C LEU A 26 0.07 -7.02 -8.20
N GLY A 27 0.57 -5.82 -8.56
CA GLY A 27 -0.25 -4.64 -8.84
C GLY A 27 -0.76 -3.90 -7.61
N PHE A 28 -0.48 -4.39 -6.40
CA PHE A 28 -0.87 -3.79 -5.11
C PHE A 28 0.02 -4.31 -3.97
N GLY A 29 -0.19 -3.82 -2.76
CA GLY A 29 0.36 -4.43 -1.55
C GLY A 29 1.78 -4.01 -1.16
N GLY A 30 2.50 -3.22 -1.96
CA GLY A 30 3.86 -2.78 -1.62
C GLY A 30 3.96 -2.14 -0.24
N ALA A 31 3.02 -1.28 0.13
CA ALA A 31 2.97 -0.66 1.46
C ALA A 31 2.60 -1.67 2.57
N VAL A 32 1.59 -2.52 2.31
CA VAL A 32 1.11 -3.55 3.28
C VAL A 32 2.25 -4.46 3.69
N LEU A 33 3.09 -4.85 2.73
CA LEU A 33 4.15 -5.84 2.92
C LEU A 33 5.49 -5.21 3.32
N ALA A 34 5.66 -3.91 3.20
CA ALA A 34 6.89 -3.22 3.58
C ALA A 34 6.79 -2.53 4.95
N LEU A 35 5.66 -1.86 5.22
CA LEU A 35 5.52 -1.02 6.39
C LEU A 35 5.79 -1.73 7.73
N PRO A 36 5.30 -2.98 7.99
CA PRO A 36 5.60 -3.66 9.24
C PRO A 36 7.09 -3.90 9.47
N PHE A 37 7.84 -4.25 8.41
CA PHE A 37 9.29 -4.44 8.50
C PHE A 37 10.01 -3.12 8.79
N LEU A 38 9.58 -2.02 8.16
CA LEU A 38 10.14 -0.70 8.40
C LEU A 38 9.89 -0.23 9.84
N LEU A 39 8.69 -0.47 10.38
CA LEU A 39 8.33 -0.12 11.75
C LEU A 39 9.11 -0.95 12.80
N LEU A 40 9.61 -2.15 12.45
CA LEU A 40 10.55 -2.86 13.31
C LEU A 40 11.91 -2.16 13.41
N VAL A 41 12.34 -1.47 12.35
CA VAL A 41 13.61 -0.73 12.34
C VAL A 41 13.46 0.55 13.15
N VAL A 42 12.46 1.38 12.81
CA VAL A 42 12.11 2.62 13.52
C VAL A 42 10.61 2.64 13.75
N ASN A 43 10.20 2.70 15.02
CA ASN A 43 8.78 2.67 15.40
C ASN A 43 8.10 4.04 15.25
N ASP A 44 8.24 4.64 14.07
CA ASP A 44 7.58 5.88 13.71
C ASP A 44 7.02 5.84 12.28
N PRO A 45 5.68 5.72 12.12
CA PRO A 45 5.05 5.70 10.82
C PRO A 45 5.26 6.98 10.00
N LEU A 46 5.45 8.14 10.65
CA LEU A 46 5.62 9.42 9.96
C LEU A 46 6.98 9.56 9.28
N ILE A 47 7.95 8.71 9.60
CA ILE A 47 9.21 8.60 8.86
C ILE A 47 9.01 7.83 7.54
N PHE A 48 8.30 6.71 7.57
CA PHE A 48 8.24 5.81 6.42
C PHE A 48 7.05 6.06 5.49
N LEU A 49 5.92 6.55 6.01
CA LEU A 49 4.74 6.80 5.19
C LEU A 49 4.95 7.89 4.12
N PRO A 50 5.67 9.01 4.38
CA PRO A 50 6.04 9.94 3.34
C PRO A 50 6.89 9.30 2.24
N LEU A 51 7.90 8.50 2.61
CA LEU A 51 8.75 7.77 1.67
C LEU A 51 7.93 6.82 0.79
N ILE A 52 7.11 5.97 1.40
CA ILE A 52 6.24 5.03 0.67
C ILE A 52 5.27 5.79 -0.24
N ALA A 53 4.68 6.89 0.23
CA ALA A 53 3.72 7.68 -0.52
C ALA A 53 4.35 8.30 -1.78
N MET A 54 5.53 8.91 -1.67
CA MET A 54 6.25 9.48 -2.81
C MET A 54 6.62 8.40 -3.84
N HIS A 55 7.14 7.25 -3.39
CA HIS A 55 7.44 6.12 -4.27
C HIS A 55 6.16 5.60 -4.96
N LEU A 56 5.04 5.56 -4.25
CA LEU A 56 3.76 5.11 -4.81
C LEU A 56 3.28 6.07 -5.91
N ILE A 57 3.35 7.38 -5.71
CA ILE A 57 3.04 8.37 -6.75
C ILE A 57 3.95 8.19 -7.95
N PHE A 58 5.28 8.12 -7.73
CA PHE A 58 6.26 7.99 -8.81
C PHE A 58 6.00 6.77 -9.68
N PHE A 59 5.92 5.59 -9.08
CA PHE A 59 5.75 4.34 -9.83
C PHE A 59 4.35 4.16 -10.41
N SER A 60 3.30 4.65 -9.74
CA SER A 60 1.95 4.65 -10.32
C SER A 60 1.90 5.52 -11.58
N THR A 61 2.53 6.71 -11.54
CA THR A 61 2.66 7.57 -12.72
C THR A 61 3.44 6.88 -13.84
N LEU A 62 4.58 6.23 -13.50
CA LEU A 62 5.38 5.49 -14.48
C LEU A 62 4.57 4.38 -15.16
N ILE A 63 3.85 3.57 -14.38
CA ILE A 63 3.02 2.48 -14.91
C ILE A 63 1.89 3.02 -15.77
N MET A 64 1.23 4.11 -15.36
CA MET A 64 0.17 4.75 -16.14
C MET A 64 0.70 5.25 -17.49
N ILE A 65 1.86 5.91 -17.53
CA ILE A 65 2.50 6.38 -18.77
C ILE A 65 2.85 5.20 -19.67
N GLN A 66 3.46 4.14 -19.13
CA GLN A 66 3.82 2.94 -19.89
C GLN A 66 2.58 2.24 -20.47
N SER A 67 1.51 2.13 -19.68
CA SER A 67 0.25 1.54 -20.10
C SER A 67 -0.39 2.32 -21.27
N THR A 68 -0.32 3.65 -21.24
CA THR A 68 -0.90 4.49 -22.31
C THR A 68 -0.06 4.44 -23.60
N ARG A 69 1.28 4.30 -23.49
CA ARG A 69 2.18 4.25 -24.66
C ARG A 69 2.11 2.94 -25.44
N ASN A 70 1.77 1.84 -24.78
CA ASN A 70 1.80 0.50 -25.35
C ASN A 70 0.44 0.02 -25.89
N GLN A 71 -0.59 0.86 -25.89
CA GLN A 71 -1.93 0.48 -26.32
C GLN A 71 -2.32 1.10 -27.67
N ALA A 72 -2.98 0.29 -28.52
CA ALA A 72 -3.60 0.78 -29.74
C ALA A 72 -4.72 1.78 -29.42
N PRO A 73 -5.01 2.78 -30.29
CA PRO A 73 -6.03 3.83 -30.04
C PRO A 73 -7.42 3.33 -29.67
N GLU A 74 -7.80 2.13 -30.09
CA GLU A 74 -9.09 1.51 -29.79
C GLU A 74 -9.19 0.95 -28.36
N GLN A 75 -8.08 0.76 -27.67
CA GLN A 75 -8.02 0.23 -26.30
C GLN A 75 -7.91 1.32 -25.22
N LEU A 76 -8.15 2.56 -25.55
CA LEU A 76 -8.00 3.73 -24.64
C LEU A 76 -9.00 3.80 -23.48
N LYS A 77 -9.99 2.91 -23.40
CA LYS A 77 -10.88 2.80 -22.23
C LYS A 77 -10.35 1.79 -21.21
N THR A 78 -9.17 2.08 -20.66
CA THR A 78 -8.54 1.20 -19.68
C THR A 78 -8.80 1.60 -18.23
N ILE A 79 -9.56 2.67 -17.99
CA ILE A 79 -9.91 3.20 -16.68
C ILE A 79 -11.42 3.37 -16.59
N ASN A 80 -12.03 2.77 -15.59
CA ASN A 80 -13.45 2.97 -15.31
C ASN A 80 -13.68 4.27 -14.50
N TRP A 81 -13.73 5.39 -15.19
CA TRP A 81 -13.90 6.71 -14.58
C TRP A 81 -15.21 6.88 -13.82
N ALA A 82 -16.29 6.24 -14.30
CA ALA A 82 -17.60 6.33 -13.65
C ALA A 82 -17.54 5.67 -12.25
N TYR A 83 -16.99 4.47 -12.19
CA TYR A 83 -16.82 3.76 -10.93
C TYR A 83 -15.80 4.46 -10.01
N LEU A 84 -14.69 4.94 -10.57
CA LEU A 84 -13.66 5.66 -9.84
C LEU A 84 -14.23 6.90 -9.12
N LYS A 85 -14.96 7.77 -9.84
CA LYS A 85 -15.57 8.97 -9.26
C LYS A 85 -16.55 8.62 -8.13
N ARG A 86 -17.39 7.60 -8.32
CA ARG A 86 -18.33 7.13 -7.29
C ARG A 86 -17.59 6.60 -6.06
N SER A 87 -16.57 5.77 -6.26
CA SER A 87 -15.77 5.21 -5.17
C SER A 87 -15.05 6.32 -4.40
N MET A 88 -14.48 7.31 -5.10
CA MET A 88 -13.83 8.45 -4.47
C MET A 88 -14.78 9.27 -3.60
N ALA A 89 -16.03 9.49 -4.04
CA ALA A 89 -17.03 10.20 -3.23
C ALA A 89 -17.31 9.49 -1.89
N ILE A 90 -17.26 8.16 -1.86
CA ILE A 90 -17.42 7.36 -0.63
C ILE A 90 -16.14 7.41 0.23
N MET A 91 -14.98 7.42 -0.42
CA MET A 91 -13.68 7.20 0.23
C MET A 91 -13.04 8.46 0.81
N ILE A 92 -13.35 9.66 0.30
CA ILE A 92 -12.67 10.91 0.68
C ILE A 92 -12.82 11.19 2.18
N VAL A 93 -14.03 11.15 2.73
CA VAL A 93 -14.27 11.46 4.14
C VAL A 93 -13.56 10.48 5.08
N PRO A 94 -13.73 9.15 4.93
CA PRO A 94 -12.98 8.19 5.75
C PRO A 94 -11.45 8.31 5.57
N LYS A 95 -10.98 8.63 4.36
CA LYS A 95 -9.55 8.84 4.08
C LYS A 95 -9.00 10.00 4.90
N ILE A 96 -9.69 11.15 4.89
CA ILE A 96 -9.28 12.32 5.66
C ILE A 96 -9.31 12.01 7.16
N ALA A 97 -10.35 11.35 7.67
CA ALA A 97 -10.41 10.94 9.06
C ALA A 97 -9.22 10.03 9.45
N GLY A 98 -8.83 9.09 8.59
CA GLY A 98 -7.65 8.25 8.81
C GLY A 98 -6.34 9.04 8.83
N VAL A 99 -6.21 10.06 7.97
CA VAL A 99 -5.02 10.94 7.96
C VAL A 99 -4.96 11.80 9.23
N ILE A 100 -6.09 12.37 9.66
CA ILE A 100 -6.15 13.12 10.92
C ILE A 100 -5.74 12.23 12.09
N GLY A 101 -6.26 11.01 12.16
CA GLY A 101 -5.86 10.04 13.18
C GLY A 101 -4.35 9.78 13.18
N LEU A 102 -3.74 9.61 12.00
CA LEU A 102 -2.30 9.44 11.88
C LEU A 102 -1.49 10.64 12.40
N LEU A 103 -1.97 11.87 12.12
CA LEU A 103 -1.26 13.09 12.48
C LEU A 103 -1.45 13.51 13.95
N THR A 104 -2.50 13.02 14.60
CA THR A 104 -2.85 13.43 15.98
C THR A 104 -2.48 12.41 17.04
N LEU A 105 -2.36 11.14 16.68
CA LEU A 105 -2.03 10.07 17.62
C LEU A 105 -0.51 9.92 17.79
N PRO A 106 -0.04 9.58 18.99
CA PRO A 106 1.36 9.24 19.22
C PRO A 106 1.86 8.13 18.30
N PRO A 107 3.13 8.17 17.84
CA PRO A 107 3.69 7.18 16.91
C PRO A 107 3.52 5.72 17.38
N VAL A 108 3.71 5.43 18.67
CA VAL A 108 3.55 4.10 19.25
C VAL A 108 2.13 3.58 19.12
N ILE A 109 1.13 4.43 19.40
CA ILE A 109 -0.30 4.06 19.26
C ILE A 109 -0.61 3.79 17.79
N MET A 110 -0.15 4.65 16.90
CA MET A 110 -0.40 4.50 15.47
C MET A 110 0.28 3.25 14.91
N SER A 111 1.54 2.97 15.28
CA SER A 111 2.22 1.73 14.91
C SER A 111 1.47 0.49 15.40
N THR A 112 0.99 0.53 16.64
CA THR A 112 0.18 -0.54 17.23
C THR A 112 -1.08 -0.80 16.40
N ILE A 113 -1.83 0.25 16.03
CA ILE A 113 -3.00 0.15 15.15
C ILE A 113 -2.62 -0.46 13.81
N ILE A 114 -1.51 -0.02 13.20
CA ILE A 114 -1.02 -0.55 11.92
C ILE A 114 -0.71 -2.05 12.04
N PHE A 115 -0.02 -2.48 13.08
CA PHE A 115 0.27 -3.91 13.29
C PHE A 115 -1.00 -4.75 13.43
N PHE A 116 -2.01 -4.29 14.17
CA PHE A 116 -3.31 -4.98 14.25
C PHE A 116 -4.01 -5.08 12.90
N ILE A 117 -4.01 -4.01 12.12
CA ILE A 117 -4.56 -4.01 10.76
C ILE A 117 -3.85 -5.04 9.88
N VAL A 118 -2.51 -5.07 9.93
CA VAL A 118 -1.72 -6.01 9.14
C VAL A 118 -1.96 -7.45 9.58
N ILE A 119 -2.07 -7.73 10.88
CA ILE A 119 -2.43 -9.06 11.39
C ILE A 119 -3.80 -9.50 10.85
N ALA A 120 -4.80 -8.62 10.88
CA ALA A 120 -6.12 -8.93 10.35
C ALA A 120 -6.07 -9.34 8.86
N TYR A 121 -5.29 -8.64 8.04
CA TYR A 121 -5.07 -9.01 6.64
C TYR A 121 -4.28 -10.31 6.48
N ALA A 122 -3.23 -10.47 7.27
CA ALA A 122 -2.38 -11.65 7.25
C ALA A 122 -3.17 -12.92 7.57
N VAL A 123 -4.08 -12.87 8.55
CA VAL A 123 -5.02 -13.97 8.86
C VAL A 123 -5.91 -14.27 7.65
N GLY A 124 -6.42 -13.25 6.95
CA GLY A 124 -7.17 -13.43 5.72
C GLY A 124 -6.39 -14.18 4.63
N TYR A 125 -5.10 -13.86 4.46
CA TYR A 125 -4.21 -14.57 3.53
C TYR A 125 -3.96 -16.03 3.95
N ILE A 126 -3.76 -16.29 5.25
CA ILE A 126 -3.53 -17.65 5.78
C ILE A 126 -4.75 -18.54 5.57
N ILE A 127 -5.95 -18.01 5.86
CA ILE A 127 -7.22 -18.76 5.74
C ILE A 127 -7.62 -18.95 4.28
N ASN A 128 -7.03 -18.18 3.36
CA ASN A 128 -7.34 -18.19 1.92
C ASN A 128 -8.85 -18.04 1.62
N ARG A 129 -9.52 -17.14 2.35
CA ARG A 129 -10.92 -16.80 2.11
C ARG A 129 -11.01 -15.42 1.45
N PRO A 130 -11.26 -15.35 0.13
CA PRO A 130 -11.44 -14.07 -0.55
C PRO A 130 -12.69 -13.36 -0.04
N ILE A 131 -12.58 -12.04 0.11
CA ILE A 131 -13.71 -11.18 0.45
C ILE A 131 -14.70 -11.19 -0.71
N GLN A 132 -15.93 -11.65 -0.47
CA GLN A 132 -16.99 -11.63 -1.46
C GLN A 132 -17.93 -10.46 -1.21
N ILE A 133 -18.07 -9.59 -2.19
CA ILE A 133 -18.96 -8.42 -2.14
C ILE A 133 -20.31 -8.78 -2.77
N LYS A 134 -21.32 -8.97 -1.94
CA LYS A 134 -22.68 -9.37 -2.38
C LYS A 134 -23.66 -8.20 -2.39
N THR A 135 -23.50 -7.23 -1.49
CA THR A 135 -24.46 -6.13 -1.32
C THR A 135 -23.80 -4.76 -1.49
N LYS A 136 -24.61 -3.74 -1.82
CA LYS A 136 -24.13 -2.34 -1.88
C LYS A 136 -23.63 -1.83 -0.51
N LEU A 137 -24.24 -2.29 0.58
CA LEU A 137 -23.82 -1.91 1.92
C LEU A 137 -22.42 -2.44 2.24
N GLN A 138 -22.12 -3.68 1.85
CA GLN A 138 -20.77 -4.23 1.96
C GLN A 138 -19.76 -3.44 1.09
N GLU A 139 -20.13 -3.11 -0.15
CA GLU A 139 -19.31 -2.28 -1.03
C GLU A 139 -18.93 -0.96 -0.34
N TYR A 140 -19.90 -0.21 0.18
CA TYR A 140 -19.67 1.07 0.86
C TYR A 140 -18.87 0.90 2.14
N GLY A 141 -19.17 -0.11 2.94
CA GLY A 141 -18.44 -0.43 4.17
C GLY A 141 -16.97 -0.75 3.92
N PHE A 142 -16.68 -1.63 2.95
CA PHE A 142 -15.30 -2.00 2.62
C PHE A 142 -14.52 -0.85 1.95
N LEU A 143 -15.15 -0.04 1.08
CA LEU A 143 -14.51 1.16 0.53
C LEU A 143 -14.21 2.19 1.62
N GLY A 144 -15.15 2.44 2.53
CA GLY A 144 -14.96 3.37 3.64
C GLY A 144 -13.87 2.92 4.61
N LEU A 145 -13.92 1.66 5.07
CA LEU A 145 -12.88 1.07 5.93
C LEU A 145 -11.52 1.05 5.23
N GLY A 146 -11.47 0.63 3.97
CA GLY A 146 -10.24 0.61 3.19
C GLY A 146 -9.65 2.01 2.99
N ALA A 147 -10.49 3.02 2.81
CA ALA A 147 -10.07 4.41 2.71
C ALA A 147 -9.53 4.93 4.05
N TYR A 148 -10.20 4.64 5.17
CA TYR A 148 -9.72 4.98 6.51
C TYR A 148 -8.34 4.33 6.77
N VAL A 149 -8.21 3.03 6.54
CA VAL A 149 -6.94 2.30 6.67
C VAL A 149 -5.88 2.86 5.72
N SER A 150 -6.25 3.18 4.48
CA SER A 150 -5.34 3.87 3.56
C SER A 150 -4.94 5.26 4.08
N GLY A 151 -5.83 5.95 4.81
CA GLY A 151 -5.55 7.21 5.51
C GLY A 151 -4.51 7.05 6.60
N THR A 152 -4.63 6.05 7.45
CA THR A 152 -3.69 5.78 8.54
C THR A 152 -2.35 5.23 8.04
N SER A 153 -2.33 4.25 7.14
CA SER A 153 -1.14 3.42 6.88
C SER A 153 -0.81 3.14 5.42
N LEU A 154 -1.57 3.66 4.43
CA LEU A 154 -1.47 3.29 3.01
C LEU A 154 -1.71 1.79 2.73
N THR A 155 -2.23 1.04 3.70
CA THR A 155 -2.41 -0.42 3.60
C THR A 155 -3.86 -0.82 3.28
N GLY A 156 -4.68 0.07 2.73
CA GLY A 156 -6.10 -0.17 2.43
C GLY A 156 -6.39 -1.15 1.28
N ALA A 157 -5.37 -1.53 0.51
CA ALA A 157 -5.52 -2.35 -0.69
C ALA A 157 -6.29 -3.67 -0.46
N PRO A 158 -6.04 -4.48 0.58
CA PRO A 158 -6.76 -5.74 0.79
C PRO A 158 -8.28 -5.59 0.96
N LEU A 159 -8.76 -4.42 1.41
CA LEU A 159 -10.19 -4.14 1.52
C LEU A 159 -10.76 -3.55 0.22
N ILE A 160 -9.99 -2.73 -0.49
CA ILE A 160 -10.44 -1.98 -1.65
C ILE A 160 -10.39 -2.84 -2.92
N VAL A 161 -9.31 -3.62 -3.13
CA VAL A 161 -9.11 -4.41 -4.36
C VAL A 161 -10.24 -5.38 -4.63
N PRO A 162 -10.72 -6.21 -3.68
CA PRO A 162 -11.82 -7.13 -3.93
C PRO A 162 -13.12 -6.41 -4.32
N VAL A 163 -13.35 -5.22 -3.77
CA VAL A 163 -14.54 -4.42 -4.09
C VAL A 163 -14.48 -3.90 -5.52
N VAL A 164 -13.33 -3.31 -5.91
CA VAL A 164 -13.13 -2.79 -7.27
C VAL A 164 -13.17 -3.93 -8.29
N ALA A 165 -12.51 -5.05 -7.99
CA ALA A 165 -12.50 -6.23 -8.86
C ALA A 165 -13.90 -6.86 -9.09
N ALA A 166 -14.81 -6.71 -8.14
CA ALA A 166 -16.20 -7.19 -8.29
C ALA A 166 -17.07 -6.25 -9.16
N ARG A 167 -16.60 -5.05 -9.50
CA ARG A 167 -17.38 -3.99 -10.18
C ARG A 167 -16.78 -3.47 -11.47
N VAL A 168 -15.52 -3.73 -11.69
CA VAL A 168 -14.75 -3.23 -12.82
C VAL A 168 -14.28 -4.41 -13.66
N GLU A 169 -14.30 -4.27 -14.98
CA GLU A 169 -13.85 -5.33 -15.89
C GLU A 169 -12.36 -5.61 -15.73
N LYS A 170 -11.96 -6.87 -15.96
CA LYS A 170 -10.57 -7.32 -15.72
C LYS A 170 -9.53 -6.47 -16.46
N HIS A 171 -9.84 -6.03 -17.69
CA HIS A 171 -8.92 -5.21 -18.49
C HIS A 171 -8.79 -3.75 -17.99
N GLU A 172 -9.81 -3.22 -17.28
CA GLU A 172 -9.80 -1.87 -16.69
C GLU A 172 -9.27 -1.87 -15.24
N LEU A 173 -9.28 -3.03 -14.55
CA LEU A 173 -9.07 -3.15 -13.12
C LEU A 173 -7.72 -2.56 -12.70
N ARG A 174 -6.62 -2.98 -13.35
CA ARG A 174 -5.27 -2.56 -12.98
C ARG A 174 -5.10 -1.06 -13.05
N ASN A 175 -5.48 -0.45 -14.18
CA ASN A 175 -5.31 0.99 -14.40
C ASN A 175 -6.26 1.81 -13.51
N THR A 176 -7.49 1.35 -13.29
CA THR A 176 -8.44 1.98 -12.35
C THR A 176 -7.87 2.00 -10.94
N LEU A 177 -7.27 0.88 -10.48
CA LEU A 177 -6.64 0.81 -9.17
C LEU A 177 -5.41 1.73 -9.06
N PHE A 178 -4.56 1.83 -10.08
CA PHE A 178 -3.42 2.73 -10.02
C PHE A 178 -3.83 4.21 -9.94
N VAL A 179 -4.85 4.63 -10.70
CA VAL A 179 -5.38 5.99 -10.57
C VAL A 179 -5.99 6.22 -9.19
N LEU A 180 -6.73 5.25 -8.67
CA LEU A 180 -7.30 5.31 -7.33
C LEU A 180 -6.21 5.45 -6.26
N TRP A 181 -5.16 4.64 -6.33
CA TRP A 181 -4.00 4.75 -5.42
C TRP A 181 -3.29 6.09 -5.55
N TRP A 182 -3.12 6.58 -6.77
CA TRP A 182 -2.50 7.87 -7.04
C TRP A 182 -3.28 9.00 -6.35
N ILE A 183 -4.60 9.07 -6.52
CA ILE A 183 -5.45 10.10 -5.91
C ILE A 183 -5.42 9.99 -4.38
N LEU A 184 -5.63 8.80 -3.82
CA LEU A 184 -5.63 8.59 -2.37
C LEU A 184 -4.27 8.93 -1.73
N THR A 185 -3.18 8.67 -2.44
CA THR A 185 -1.83 8.98 -1.97
C THR A 185 -1.53 10.47 -2.08
N LEU A 186 -1.99 11.12 -3.16
CA LEU A 186 -1.86 12.57 -3.32
C LEU A 186 -2.54 13.33 -2.19
N ILE A 187 -3.78 12.93 -1.82
CA ILE A 187 -4.50 13.50 -0.66
C ILE A 187 -3.63 13.40 0.60
N LYS A 188 -3.00 12.24 0.83
CA LYS A 188 -2.14 12.02 2.00
C LYS A 188 -0.88 12.89 1.96
N LEU A 189 -0.19 12.97 0.82
CA LEU A 189 1.00 13.80 0.66
C LEU A 189 0.70 15.29 0.87
N ILE A 190 -0.41 15.78 0.31
CA ILE A 190 -0.87 17.15 0.55
C ILE A 190 -1.09 17.38 2.04
N SER A 191 -1.73 16.43 2.72
CA SER A 191 -1.95 16.51 4.17
C SER A 191 -0.63 16.54 4.96
N PHE A 192 0.38 15.79 4.56
CA PHE A 192 1.70 15.81 5.17
C PHE A 192 2.39 17.17 4.99
N VAL A 193 2.32 17.75 3.78
CA VAL A 193 2.87 19.10 3.51
C VAL A 193 2.17 20.15 4.37
N ILE A 194 0.82 20.13 4.46
CA ILE A 194 0.05 21.06 5.28
C ILE A 194 0.41 20.92 6.76
N ALA A 195 0.63 19.70 7.24
CA ALA A 195 0.98 19.40 8.63
C ALA A 195 2.47 19.65 8.95
N GLY A 196 3.28 20.07 7.97
CA GLY A 196 4.73 20.28 8.15
C GLY A 196 5.53 19.00 8.40
N ILE A 197 5.01 17.83 7.99
CA ILE A 197 5.72 16.56 8.13
C ILE A 197 6.87 16.50 7.12
N ASP A 198 8.05 16.12 7.59
CA ASP A 198 9.22 15.94 6.75
C ASP A 198 9.01 14.82 5.72
N LEU A 199 9.07 15.18 4.44
CA LEU A 199 8.92 14.23 3.34
C LEU A 199 10.15 13.36 3.10
N GLN A 200 11.20 13.51 3.88
CA GLN A 200 12.45 12.72 3.82
C GLN A 200 13.10 12.77 2.43
N LEU A 201 13.10 13.94 1.77
CA LEU A 201 13.44 14.10 0.36
C LEU A 201 14.84 13.58 0.02
N ILE A 202 15.83 13.75 0.91
CA ILE A 202 17.21 13.28 0.69
C ILE A 202 17.27 11.74 0.60
N HIS A 203 16.42 11.05 1.33
CA HIS A 203 16.42 9.59 1.35
C HIS A 203 15.83 8.97 0.07
N HIS A 204 15.08 9.74 -0.72
CA HIS A 204 14.60 9.28 -2.02
C HIS A 204 15.74 9.04 -3.02
N LEU A 205 16.87 9.76 -2.90
CA LEU A 205 18.00 9.62 -3.81
C LEU A 205 18.56 8.19 -3.86
N TRP A 206 18.59 7.51 -2.72
CA TRP A 206 19.08 6.13 -2.64
C TRP A 206 17.98 5.08 -2.57
N LEU A 207 16.80 5.41 -2.03
CA LEU A 207 15.67 4.47 -1.94
C LEU A 207 14.95 4.30 -3.28
N LEU A 208 14.91 5.34 -4.13
CA LEU A 208 14.28 5.24 -5.45
C LEU A 208 14.98 4.21 -6.35
N PRO A 209 16.33 4.20 -6.48
CA PRO A 209 17.05 3.13 -7.14
C PRO A 209 16.75 1.74 -6.56
N CYS A 210 16.71 1.58 -5.23
CA CYS A 210 16.36 0.32 -4.59
C CYS A 210 14.95 -0.14 -5.02
N ALA A 211 13.95 0.73 -4.90
CA ALA A 211 12.59 0.43 -5.31
C ALA A 211 12.47 0.19 -6.82
N PHE A 212 13.31 0.84 -7.65
CA PHE A 212 13.34 0.64 -9.10
C PHE A 212 13.86 -0.76 -9.47
N VAL A 213 14.90 -1.26 -8.80
CA VAL A 213 15.36 -2.65 -8.97
C VAL A 213 14.21 -3.62 -8.69
N GLY A 214 13.51 -3.43 -7.57
CA GLY A 214 12.32 -4.22 -7.26
C GLY A 214 11.22 -4.10 -8.32
N HIS A 215 10.97 -2.89 -8.83
CA HIS A 215 10.00 -2.64 -9.89
C HIS A 215 10.32 -3.42 -11.18
N VAL A 216 11.56 -3.41 -11.63
CA VAL A 216 11.98 -4.15 -12.84
C VAL A 216 11.81 -5.66 -12.64
N LEU A 217 12.24 -6.19 -11.50
CA LEU A 217 12.09 -7.61 -11.18
C LEU A 217 10.60 -8.01 -11.08
N GLY A 218 9.78 -7.20 -10.41
CA GLY A 218 8.35 -7.45 -10.28
C GLY A 218 7.61 -7.41 -11.62
N ASN A 219 7.92 -6.48 -12.49
CA ASN A 219 7.33 -6.42 -13.83
C ASN A 219 7.71 -7.64 -14.69
N ARG A 220 8.94 -8.14 -14.59
CA ARG A 220 9.37 -9.36 -15.32
C ARG A 220 8.64 -10.61 -14.83
N MET A 221 8.28 -10.65 -13.56
CA MET A 221 7.59 -11.79 -12.95
C MET A 221 6.07 -11.61 -12.88
N HIS A 222 5.53 -10.49 -13.38
CA HIS A 222 4.11 -10.17 -13.26
C HIS A 222 3.19 -11.25 -13.83
N SER A 223 3.43 -11.71 -15.08
CA SER A 223 2.64 -12.77 -15.71
C SER A 223 2.68 -14.07 -14.90
N TYR A 224 3.87 -14.48 -14.48
CA TYR A 224 4.06 -15.66 -13.66
C TYR A 224 3.36 -15.59 -12.30
N LEU A 225 3.45 -14.43 -11.62
CA LEU A 225 2.83 -14.23 -10.30
C LEU A 225 1.30 -14.15 -10.37
N VAL A 226 0.76 -13.57 -11.46
CA VAL A 226 -0.70 -13.44 -11.65
C VAL A 226 -1.31 -14.74 -12.15
N GLU A 227 -0.63 -15.51 -13.01
CA GLU A 227 -1.10 -16.81 -13.52
C GLU A 227 -1.02 -17.91 -12.46
N GLN A 228 -0.03 -17.83 -11.57
CA GLN A 228 0.14 -18.78 -10.48
C GLN A 228 -0.29 -18.15 -9.15
N GLU A 229 -1.51 -17.66 -9.02
CA GLU A 229 -2.10 -17.32 -7.71
C GLU A 229 -2.10 -18.56 -6.80
N THR A 230 -0.90 -18.94 -6.32
CA THR A 230 -0.76 -20.10 -5.44
C THR A 230 -1.17 -19.69 -4.03
N PRO A 231 -2.23 -20.32 -3.47
CA PRO A 231 -2.64 -20.09 -2.08
C PRO A 231 -1.47 -20.21 -1.09
N THR A 232 -0.49 -21.02 -1.43
CA THR A 232 0.73 -21.24 -0.63
C THR A 232 1.58 -19.97 -0.51
N PHE A 233 1.76 -19.20 -1.59
CA PHE A 233 2.51 -17.94 -1.55
C PHE A 233 1.87 -16.94 -0.58
N PHE A 234 0.56 -16.71 -0.68
CA PHE A 234 -0.16 -15.80 0.21
C PHE A 234 -0.19 -16.30 1.66
N ARG A 235 -0.23 -17.62 1.90
CA ARG A 235 -0.13 -18.19 3.25
C ARG A 235 1.23 -17.94 3.89
N VAL A 236 2.32 -18.22 3.18
CA VAL A 236 3.68 -17.96 3.67
C VAL A 236 3.86 -16.48 3.98
N LEU A 237 3.40 -15.62 3.07
CA LEU A 237 3.42 -14.17 3.26
C LEU A 237 2.61 -13.74 4.48
N GLY A 238 1.41 -14.27 4.65
CA GLY A 238 0.56 -14.02 5.82
C GLY A 238 1.24 -14.44 7.13
N ILE A 239 1.86 -15.61 7.17
CA ILE A 239 2.61 -16.07 8.36
C ILE A 239 3.77 -15.12 8.68
N ALA A 240 4.55 -14.72 7.68
CA ALA A 240 5.65 -13.77 7.87
C ALA A 240 5.14 -12.41 8.41
N LEU A 241 4.03 -11.89 7.88
CA LEU A 241 3.42 -10.64 8.35
C LEU A 241 2.90 -10.76 9.80
N VAL A 242 2.31 -11.89 10.19
CA VAL A 242 1.89 -12.13 11.59
C VAL A 242 3.11 -12.11 12.52
N ILE A 243 4.17 -12.85 12.18
CA ILE A 243 5.39 -12.91 13.00
C ILE A 243 6.00 -11.51 13.17
N VAL A 244 6.18 -10.77 12.07
CA VAL A 244 6.75 -9.42 12.07
C VAL A 244 5.88 -8.46 12.88
N SER A 245 4.56 -8.52 12.70
CA SER A 245 3.64 -7.62 13.40
C SER A 245 3.55 -7.94 14.89
N LEU A 246 3.58 -9.21 15.29
CA LEU A 246 3.65 -9.59 16.69
C LEU A 246 4.97 -9.16 17.35
N ALA A 247 6.10 -9.30 16.64
CA ALA A 247 7.38 -8.79 17.12
C ALA A 247 7.36 -7.27 17.28
N GLY A 248 6.72 -6.55 16.34
CA GLY A 248 6.52 -5.09 16.42
C GLY A 248 5.63 -4.67 17.59
N LEU A 249 4.54 -5.40 17.84
CA LEU A 249 3.68 -5.17 19.02
C LEU A 249 4.45 -5.39 20.32
N LEU A 250 5.17 -6.51 20.44
CA LEU A 250 6.00 -6.78 21.62
C LEU A 250 7.03 -5.68 21.85
N LYS A 251 7.71 -5.24 20.80
CA LYS A 251 8.66 -4.11 20.87
C LYS A 251 7.97 -2.83 21.34
N SER A 252 6.78 -2.51 20.84
CA SER A 252 6.02 -1.30 21.21
C SER A 252 5.55 -1.34 22.67
N PHE A 253 5.25 -2.52 23.23
CA PHE A 253 4.81 -2.65 24.64
C PHE A 253 5.97 -2.73 25.64
N VAL A 254 7.15 -3.22 25.21
CA VAL A 254 8.31 -3.41 26.12
C VAL A 254 9.22 -2.19 26.12
N PHE A 255 9.34 -1.47 25.00
CA PHE A 255 10.32 -0.38 24.80
C PHE A 255 9.67 0.94 24.38
N GLY A 256 8.36 1.03 24.30
CA GLY A 256 7.59 2.26 24.05
C GLY A 256 7.02 2.76 25.36
#